data_81f72c3b3c81dbd80169a1c0bee21193
#
_entry.id   81f72c3b3c81dbd80169a1c0bee21193
#
_cell.length_a   1.000
_cell.length_b   1.000
_cell.length_c   1.000
_cell.angle_alpha   90.00
_cell.angle_beta   90.00
_cell.angle_gamma   90.00
#
_symmetry.space_group_name_H-M   'P 1'
#
loop_
_entity.id
_entity.type
_entity.pdbx_description
1 polymer ?
#
loop_
_entity_poly.entity_id
_entity_poly.type
_entity_poly.pdbx_seq_one_letter_code
_entity_poly.pdbx_strand_id
1 'polypeptide(L)'
;MRKLPLILFVIFVFQVCKAQELRARVSVITNRVGANVDKKVFQTFQTELNNFINNRKWTGDNFNQQEKIDCSFLLNLEPAGDLNLYKASLTVQSARPVFNSSYLSPIINWQDDDVTFKYLEFQQLEFNPNRVAGTDALVSNLTAVIAYYINIILGLDYDSFSPRGGDIYFQKAQNIVNNAPEGRGISGWKAFDGTRNRYWLVENLLNSRYTLIHDAYYNYYRQGMDKLYENEVTGRSQVLNTLSLLNNFNQDNPNTMILQFFFQGKTQELIKLFSVSNAVTCDVTSVTKRSCIYILSLSVLAKAVHFSASPL
;
A
#
# COMPACT_ATOMS: atom_id res chain seq x y z
N MET A 1 54.66 -12.65 -18.64
CA MET A 1 53.42 -13.30 -18.15
C MET A 1 52.95 -12.76 -16.79
N ARG A 2 52.80 -11.42 -16.67
CA ARG A 2 52.48 -10.77 -15.37
C ARG A 2 51.18 -9.91 -15.36
N LYS A 3 50.43 -9.98 -16.46
CA LYS A 3 49.19 -9.16 -16.62
C LYS A 3 47.88 -9.95 -16.45
N LEU A 4 47.93 -11.26 -16.28
CA LEU A 4 46.75 -12.13 -16.13
C LEU A 4 45.99 -11.94 -14.81
N PRO A 5 46.63 -11.73 -13.62
CA PRO A 5 45.89 -11.54 -12.38
C PRO A 5 45.17 -10.21 -12.27
N LEU A 6 45.59 -9.17 -13.02
CA LEU A 6 44.93 -7.87 -13.00
C LEU A 6 43.59 -7.89 -13.71
N ILE A 7 43.47 -8.69 -14.79
CA ILE A 7 42.22 -8.86 -15.55
C ILE A 7 41.21 -9.67 -14.73
N LEU A 8 41.65 -10.67 -13.98
CA LEU A 8 40.78 -11.46 -13.10
C LEU A 8 40.23 -10.63 -11.93
N PHE A 9 40.99 -9.66 -11.42
CA PHE A 9 40.56 -8.76 -10.36
C PHE A 9 39.52 -7.74 -10.83
N VAL A 10 39.60 -7.27 -12.08
CA VAL A 10 38.60 -6.34 -12.66
C VAL A 10 37.26 -7.03 -12.94
N ILE A 11 37.26 -8.33 -13.27
CA ILE A 11 36.03 -9.11 -13.48
C ILE A 11 35.28 -9.36 -12.15
N PHE A 12 35.96 -9.40 -11.02
CA PHE A 12 35.34 -9.63 -9.71
C PHE A 12 34.65 -8.40 -9.12
N VAL A 13 34.87 -7.20 -9.66
CA VAL A 13 34.25 -5.93 -9.19
C VAL A 13 32.88 -5.64 -9.83
N PHE A 14 32.46 -6.39 -10.86
CA PHE A 14 31.07 -6.37 -11.32
C PHE A 14 30.18 -7.21 -10.37
N GLN A 15 30.19 -6.86 -9.09
CA GLN A 15 29.07 -7.17 -8.21
C GLN A 15 27.85 -6.45 -8.78
N VAL A 16 26.98 -7.20 -9.44
CA VAL A 16 25.68 -6.73 -9.90
C VAL A 16 24.99 -6.15 -8.67
N CYS A 17 24.95 -4.83 -8.56
CA CYS A 17 24.10 -4.14 -7.59
C CYS A 17 22.67 -4.59 -7.90
N LYS A 18 22.21 -5.63 -7.20
CA LYS A 18 20.81 -6.06 -7.30
C LYS A 18 19.99 -4.92 -6.73
N ALA A 19 19.42 -4.11 -7.61
CA ALA A 19 18.52 -3.07 -7.18
C ALA A 19 17.31 -3.73 -6.52
N GLN A 20 16.96 -3.27 -5.33
CA GLN A 20 15.76 -3.69 -4.64
C GLN A 20 14.54 -2.98 -5.21
N GLU A 21 13.38 -3.61 -5.08
CA GLU A 21 12.13 -3.21 -5.72
C GLU A 21 11.55 -1.93 -5.14
N LEU A 22 11.79 -1.71 -3.84
CA LEU A 22 11.19 -0.62 -3.09
C LEU A 22 12.18 0.52 -2.85
N ARG A 23 11.67 1.73 -2.83
CA ARG A 23 12.29 2.91 -2.29
C ARG A 23 11.42 3.43 -1.15
N ALA A 24 11.54 2.77 0.00
CA ALA A 24 10.72 3.04 1.16
C ALA A 24 11.32 4.14 2.04
N ARG A 25 10.45 4.99 2.58
CA ARG A 25 10.76 5.94 3.64
C ARG A 25 9.98 5.58 4.88
N VAL A 26 10.66 5.43 5.99
CA VAL A 26 10.04 5.19 7.29
C VAL A 26 10.14 6.45 8.13
N SER A 27 9.05 6.83 8.77
CA SER A 27 9.00 7.93 9.73
C SER A 27 8.32 7.45 11.02
N VAL A 28 8.90 7.80 12.16
CA VAL A 28 8.37 7.43 13.48
C VAL A 28 8.09 8.69 14.28
N ILE A 29 6.83 8.89 14.66
CA ILE A 29 6.37 10.00 15.49
C ILE A 29 6.13 9.47 16.91
N THR A 30 6.74 10.13 17.89
CA THR A 30 6.74 9.71 19.30
C THR A 30 6.18 10.78 20.24
N ASN A 31 5.39 11.70 19.71
CA ASN A 31 4.86 12.83 20.49
C ASN A 31 3.99 12.41 21.68
N ARG A 32 3.39 11.20 21.60
CA ARG A 32 2.55 10.62 22.64
C ARG A 32 3.33 9.68 23.58
N VAL A 33 4.59 9.37 23.25
CA VAL A 33 5.46 8.57 24.12
C VAL A 33 6.02 9.47 25.21
N GLY A 34 5.91 9.08 26.47
CA GLY A 34 6.34 9.89 27.60
C GLY A 34 7.82 10.27 27.56
N ALA A 35 8.18 11.37 28.21
CA ALA A 35 9.52 11.92 28.25
C ALA A 35 10.59 10.99 28.89
N ASN A 36 10.15 9.91 29.53
CA ASN A 36 11.02 8.96 30.23
C ASN A 36 11.71 7.95 29.28
N VAL A 37 11.34 7.93 27.99
CA VAL A 37 11.98 7.06 26.99
C VAL A 37 12.98 7.87 26.18
N ASP A 38 14.21 7.39 26.07
CA ASP A 38 15.23 8.07 25.27
C ASP A 38 14.80 8.10 23.80
N LYS A 39 14.71 9.30 23.23
CA LYS A 39 14.32 9.51 21.83
C LYS A 39 15.30 8.84 20.84
N LYS A 40 16.53 8.57 21.24
CA LYS A 40 17.51 7.85 20.42
C LYS A 40 17.05 6.44 20.07
N VAL A 41 16.36 5.76 20.99
CA VAL A 41 15.78 4.43 20.75
C VAL A 41 14.90 4.42 19.50
N PHE A 42 14.10 5.47 19.30
CA PHE A 42 13.19 5.57 18.14
C PHE A 42 13.90 6.00 16.86
N GLN A 43 15.04 6.69 16.95
CA GLN A 43 15.89 6.96 15.78
C GLN A 43 16.55 5.65 15.31
N THR A 44 17.05 4.84 16.23
CA THR A 44 17.58 3.50 15.94
C THR A 44 16.47 2.63 15.32
N PHE A 45 15.30 2.59 15.94
CA PHE A 45 14.15 1.86 15.46
C PHE A 45 13.75 2.26 14.02
N GLN A 46 13.65 3.56 13.74
CA GLN A 46 13.34 4.06 12.39
C GLN A 46 14.38 3.61 11.36
N THR A 47 15.67 3.66 11.73
CA THR A 47 16.77 3.24 10.86
C THR A 47 16.72 1.74 10.59
N GLU A 48 16.52 0.92 11.62
CA GLU A 48 16.41 -0.53 11.49
C GLU A 48 15.20 -0.95 10.64
N LEU A 49 14.05 -0.30 10.84
CA LEU A 49 12.85 -0.59 10.06
C LEU A 49 13.02 -0.16 8.60
N ASN A 50 13.67 0.99 8.36
CA ASN A 50 14.01 1.43 7.01
C ASN A 50 14.95 0.45 6.32
N ASN A 51 15.96 -0.06 7.02
CA ASN A 51 16.90 -1.08 6.53
C ASN A 51 16.20 -2.42 6.29
N PHE A 52 15.30 -2.84 7.18
CA PHE A 52 14.50 -4.05 7.04
C PHE A 52 13.71 -4.06 5.73
N ILE A 53 13.10 -2.93 5.36
CA ILE A 53 12.31 -2.82 4.13
C ILE A 53 13.22 -2.74 2.90
N ASN A 54 14.21 -1.84 2.91
CA ASN A 54 15.00 -1.52 1.72
C ASN A 54 16.15 -2.49 1.44
N ASN A 55 16.63 -3.24 2.43
CA ASN A 55 17.76 -4.17 2.24
C ASN A 55 17.31 -5.60 1.98
N ARG A 56 16.01 -5.88 2.01
CA ARG A 56 15.44 -7.18 1.73
C ARG A 56 14.93 -7.26 0.29
N LYS A 57 15.17 -8.39 -0.38
CA LYS A 57 14.56 -8.70 -1.68
C LYS A 57 13.18 -9.32 -1.47
N TRP A 58 12.13 -8.66 -2.02
CA TRP A 58 10.74 -9.06 -1.85
C TRP A 58 10.18 -9.80 -3.06
N THR A 59 10.80 -9.60 -4.25
CA THR A 59 10.40 -10.25 -5.50
C THR A 59 11.52 -11.10 -6.10
N GLY A 60 11.21 -11.87 -7.16
CA GLY A 60 12.20 -12.56 -7.99
C GLY A 60 12.80 -11.64 -9.05
N ASP A 61 12.16 -10.51 -9.33
CA ASP A 61 12.46 -9.65 -10.46
C ASP A 61 13.64 -8.70 -10.20
N ASN A 62 14.16 -8.15 -11.27
CA ASN A 62 15.21 -7.13 -11.19
C ASN A 62 14.60 -5.79 -11.62
N PHE A 63 14.63 -4.84 -10.70
CA PHE A 63 14.14 -3.49 -10.92
C PHE A 63 15.28 -2.55 -11.26
N ASN A 64 15.10 -1.72 -12.29
CA ASN A 64 15.99 -0.59 -12.53
C ASN A 64 15.73 0.50 -11.49
N GLN A 65 16.67 1.43 -11.31
CA GLN A 65 16.55 2.50 -10.32
C GLN A 65 15.29 3.38 -10.53
N GLN A 66 14.84 3.52 -11.77
CA GLN A 66 13.65 4.30 -12.14
C GLN A 66 12.34 3.52 -11.99
N GLU A 67 12.41 2.19 -11.90
CA GLU A 67 11.25 1.30 -11.76
C GLU A 67 10.89 1.02 -10.30
N LYS A 68 11.73 1.48 -9.36
CA LYS A 68 11.49 1.27 -7.94
C LYS A 68 10.19 1.91 -7.49
N ILE A 69 9.44 1.16 -6.70
CA ILE A 69 8.16 1.59 -6.16
C ILE A 69 8.41 2.53 -4.98
N ASP A 70 7.99 3.78 -5.12
CA ASP A 70 8.03 4.76 -4.03
C ASP A 70 6.95 4.46 -3.00
N CYS A 71 7.36 4.28 -1.75
CA CYS A 71 6.43 4.06 -0.65
C CYS A 71 6.89 4.73 0.64
N SER A 72 5.95 5.03 1.52
CA SER A 72 6.22 5.56 2.85
C SER A 72 5.41 4.84 3.92
N PHE A 73 6.04 4.68 5.08
CA PHE A 73 5.46 4.09 6.27
C PHE A 73 5.62 5.07 7.43
N LEU A 74 4.51 5.64 7.88
CA LEU A 74 4.49 6.58 9.00
C LEU A 74 3.86 5.88 10.22
N LEU A 75 4.64 5.68 11.27
CA LEU A 75 4.18 5.12 12.53
C LEU A 75 4.02 6.25 13.56
N ASN A 76 2.81 6.47 14.03
CA ASN A 76 2.53 7.35 15.16
C ASN A 76 2.39 6.48 16.41
N LEU A 77 3.37 6.56 17.32
CA LEU A 77 3.48 5.65 18.45
C LEU A 77 2.84 6.21 19.72
N GLU A 78 2.21 5.32 20.47
CA GLU A 78 1.76 5.56 21.83
C GLU A 78 2.08 4.35 22.73
N PRO A 79 2.34 4.55 24.04
CA PRO A 79 2.59 3.45 24.97
C PRO A 79 1.34 2.58 25.11
N ALA A 80 1.53 1.27 25.24
CA ALA A 80 0.43 0.31 25.39
C ALA A 80 0.40 -0.38 26.77
N GLY A 81 0.83 0.33 27.79
CA GLY A 81 0.76 -0.09 29.19
C GLY A 81 2.03 -0.73 29.73
N ASP A 82 2.54 -1.77 29.08
CA ASP A 82 3.75 -2.47 29.51
C ASP A 82 5.02 -1.79 28.98
N LEU A 83 6.16 -2.05 29.64
CA LEU A 83 7.45 -1.54 29.22
C LEU A 83 7.81 -2.04 27.81
N ASN A 84 8.25 -1.10 26.95
CA ASN A 84 8.62 -1.38 25.55
C ASN A 84 7.50 -1.93 24.67
N LEU A 85 6.25 -1.87 25.13
CA LEU A 85 5.05 -2.20 24.35
C LEU A 85 4.44 -0.92 23.79
N TYR A 86 4.22 -0.91 22.50
CA TYR A 86 3.71 0.25 21.77
C TYR A 86 2.49 -0.15 20.93
N LYS A 87 1.54 0.77 20.85
CA LYS A 87 0.51 0.78 19.83
C LYS A 87 0.87 1.84 18.80
N ALA A 88 0.66 1.54 17.53
CA ALA A 88 0.90 2.48 16.44
C ALA A 88 -0.34 2.65 15.57
N SER A 89 -0.56 3.89 15.14
CA SER A 89 -1.32 4.17 13.92
C SER A 89 -0.33 4.20 12.77
N LEU A 90 -0.43 3.22 11.87
CA LEU A 90 0.45 3.06 10.72
C LEU A 90 -0.23 3.63 9.47
N THR A 91 0.33 4.69 8.89
CA THR A 91 -0.07 5.17 7.56
C THR A 91 0.87 4.60 6.51
N VAL A 92 0.28 3.89 5.54
CA VAL A 92 0.99 3.31 4.39
C VAL A 92 0.60 4.07 3.14
N GLN A 93 1.59 4.57 2.42
CA GLN A 93 1.39 5.24 1.15
C GLN A 93 2.32 4.65 0.10
N SER A 94 1.81 4.49 -1.11
CA SER A 94 2.58 4.12 -2.29
C SER A 94 2.01 4.79 -3.52
N ALA A 95 2.87 5.11 -4.49
CA ALA A 95 2.49 5.70 -5.75
C ALA A 95 3.37 5.16 -6.88
N ARG A 96 2.80 5.10 -8.07
CA ARG A 96 3.53 4.73 -9.30
C ARG A 96 3.61 5.92 -10.26
N PRO A 97 4.68 6.02 -11.07
CA PRO A 97 4.76 7.00 -12.13
C PRO A 97 3.70 6.72 -13.20
N VAL A 98 3.05 7.77 -13.68
CA VAL A 98 2.19 7.72 -14.86
C VAL A 98 3.06 7.81 -16.11
N PHE A 99 2.77 6.97 -17.10
CA PHE A 99 3.57 6.87 -18.34
C PHE A 99 3.78 8.25 -18.96
N ASN A 100 5.03 8.52 -19.32
CA ASN A 100 5.51 9.73 -19.99
C ASN A 100 5.10 11.05 -19.29
N SER A 101 5.01 11.04 -17.96
CA SER A 101 4.70 12.21 -17.15
C SER A 101 5.54 12.23 -15.85
N SER A 102 5.63 13.39 -15.21
CA SER A 102 6.23 13.52 -13.87
C SER A 102 5.23 13.26 -12.74
N TYR A 103 3.99 12.91 -13.07
CA TYR A 103 2.94 12.71 -12.09
C TYR A 103 3.04 11.31 -11.46
N LEU A 104 2.94 11.27 -10.13
CA LEU A 104 2.86 10.03 -9.35
C LEU A 104 1.41 9.78 -8.94
N SER A 105 0.82 8.71 -9.48
CA SER A 105 -0.54 8.31 -9.17
C SER A 105 -0.55 7.42 -7.92
N PRO A 106 -1.29 7.77 -6.84
CA PRO A 106 -1.33 6.98 -5.61
C PRO A 106 -1.89 5.58 -5.87
N ILE A 107 -1.21 4.54 -5.41
CA ILE A 107 -1.72 3.16 -5.37
C ILE A 107 -2.40 2.90 -4.04
N ILE A 108 -1.73 3.28 -2.95
CA ILE A 108 -2.19 3.10 -1.57
C ILE A 108 -2.09 4.45 -0.84
N ASN A 109 -3.11 4.74 -0.05
CA ASN A 109 -3.08 5.73 1.02
C ASN A 109 -4.01 5.24 2.13
N TRP A 110 -3.48 4.44 3.04
CA TRP A 110 -4.27 3.71 4.04
C TRP A 110 -3.70 3.91 5.44
N GLN A 111 -4.57 3.98 6.43
CA GLN A 111 -4.22 4.00 7.84
C GLN A 111 -4.72 2.73 8.51
N ASP A 112 -3.83 2.07 9.24
CA ASP A 112 -4.08 0.88 10.05
C ASP A 112 -3.80 1.22 11.52
N ASP A 113 -4.83 1.15 12.35
CA ASP A 113 -4.75 1.49 13.77
C ASP A 113 -4.58 0.25 14.67
N ASP A 114 -4.50 -0.95 14.06
CA ASP A 114 -4.39 -2.23 14.75
C ASP A 114 -2.94 -2.76 14.78
N VAL A 115 -1.98 -1.88 15.07
CA VAL A 115 -0.56 -2.25 15.11
C VAL A 115 -0.02 -2.16 16.53
N THR A 116 -0.02 -3.28 17.24
CA THR A 116 0.56 -3.39 18.59
C THR A 116 1.82 -4.25 18.52
N PHE A 117 2.93 -3.75 19.05
CA PHE A 117 4.21 -4.45 19.01
C PHE A 117 5.11 -4.11 20.19
N LYS A 118 6.03 -5.01 20.48
CA LYS A 118 7.12 -4.80 21.42
C LYS A 118 8.41 -4.49 20.69
N TYR A 119 9.13 -3.47 21.14
CA TYR A 119 10.44 -3.13 20.59
C TYR A 119 11.45 -2.88 21.72
N LEU A 120 12.58 -3.52 21.60
CA LEU A 120 13.79 -3.28 22.43
C LEU A 120 14.86 -2.68 21.55
N GLU A 121 15.59 -1.69 22.08
CA GLU A 121 16.69 -1.06 21.36
C GLU A 121 17.72 -2.11 20.90
N PHE A 122 18.18 -1.98 19.65
CA PHE A 122 19.09 -2.92 18.98
C PHE A 122 18.53 -4.34 18.75
N GLN A 123 17.22 -4.53 18.94
CA GLN A 123 16.60 -5.79 18.58
C GLN A 123 16.52 -5.93 17.06
N GLN A 124 17.08 -7.01 16.51
CA GLN A 124 17.00 -7.27 15.08
C GLN A 124 15.55 -7.47 14.64
N LEU A 125 15.18 -6.77 13.58
CA LEU A 125 13.86 -6.91 12.93
C LEU A 125 13.93 -8.04 11.91
N GLU A 126 13.37 -9.20 12.25
CA GLU A 126 13.39 -10.38 11.40
C GLU A 126 11.97 -10.73 10.92
N PHE A 127 11.87 -11.23 9.70
CA PHE A 127 10.65 -11.78 9.15
C PHE A 127 10.96 -13.05 8.35
N ASN A 128 10.28 -14.13 8.71
CA ASN A 128 10.35 -15.40 7.99
C ASN A 128 8.95 -15.76 7.47
N PRO A 129 8.71 -15.85 6.15
CA PRO A 129 7.42 -16.16 5.58
C PRO A 129 6.90 -17.57 5.96
N ASN A 130 7.79 -18.49 6.35
CA ASN A 130 7.42 -19.83 6.82
C ASN A 130 7.19 -19.90 8.34
N ARG A 131 7.52 -18.82 9.07
CA ARG A 131 7.35 -18.73 10.52
C ARG A 131 6.98 -17.30 10.91
N VAL A 132 5.83 -16.85 10.44
CA VAL A 132 5.37 -15.44 10.60
C VAL A 132 5.25 -15.04 12.06
N ALA A 133 4.71 -15.90 12.92
CA ALA A 133 4.53 -15.62 14.36
C ALA A 133 5.85 -15.52 15.15
N GLY A 134 6.97 -15.97 14.58
CA GLY A 134 8.27 -15.91 15.25
C GLY A 134 8.32 -16.67 16.59
N THR A 135 9.16 -16.18 17.52
CA THR A 135 9.29 -16.72 18.89
C THR A 135 8.55 -15.87 19.95
N ASP A 136 8.47 -14.55 19.72
CA ASP A 136 7.68 -13.59 20.52
C ASP A 136 6.67 -12.94 19.59
N ALA A 137 5.40 -13.17 19.85
CA ALA A 137 4.29 -12.72 19.01
C ALA A 137 4.25 -11.18 18.87
N LEU A 138 4.48 -10.45 19.96
CA LEU A 138 4.46 -8.97 19.96
C LEU A 138 5.64 -8.39 19.20
N VAL A 139 6.81 -9.02 19.27
CA VAL A 139 7.98 -8.62 18.49
C VAL A 139 7.75 -8.87 17.00
N SER A 140 7.24 -10.04 16.66
CA SER A 140 7.05 -10.48 15.27
C SER A 140 5.88 -9.75 14.60
N ASN A 141 4.93 -9.22 15.36
CA ASN A 141 3.74 -8.57 14.80
C ASN A 141 4.08 -7.36 13.94
N LEU A 142 5.04 -6.53 14.35
CA LEU A 142 5.46 -5.38 13.55
C LEU A 142 5.97 -5.79 12.16
N THR A 143 6.92 -6.73 12.14
CA THR A 143 7.53 -7.20 10.88
C THR A 143 6.53 -7.94 9.99
N ALA A 144 5.57 -8.64 10.59
CA ALA A 144 4.45 -9.25 9.88
C ALA A 144 3.54 -8.20 9.24
N VAL A 145 3.18 -7.12 9.96
CA VAL A 145 2.36 -6.02 9.43
C VAL A 145 3.08 -5.32 8.27
N ILE A 146 4.35 -4.99 8.43
CA ILE A 146 5.13 -4.34 7.36
C ILE A 146 5.26 -5.25 6.14
N ALA A 147 5.59 -6.53 6.34
CA ALA A 147 5.69 -7.52 5.25
C ALA A 147 4.34 -7.71 4.54
N TYR A 148 3.23 -7.69 5.27
CA TYR A 148 1.88 -7.74 4.71
C TYR A 148 1.65 -6.56 3.76
N TYR A 149 1.86 -5.31 4.22
CA TYR A 149 1.63 -4.14 3.38
C TYR A 149 2.59 -4.05 2.21
N ILE A 150 3.83 -4.51 2.34
CA ILE A 150 4.75 -4.62 1.19
C ILE A 150 4.17 -5.56 0.13
N ASN A 151 3.63 -6.72 0.51
CA ASN A 151 3.00 -7.62 -0.44
C ASN A 151 1.72 -7.02 -1.05
N ILE A 152 0.93 -6.25 -0.31
CA ILE A 152 -0.21 -5.50 -0.87
C ILE A 152 0.27 -4.45 -1.88
N ILE A 153 1.32 -3.67 -1.56
CA ILE A 153 1.92 -2.68 -2.48
C ILE A 153 2.36 -3.36 -3.78
N LEU A 154 3.16 -4.42 -3.67
CA LEU A 154 3.64 -5.17 -4.83
C LEU A 154 2.47 -5.73 -5.64
N GLY A 155 1.50 -6.38 -4.99
CA GLY A 155 0.35 -6.94 -5.67
C GLY A 155 -0.43 -5.91 -6.47
N LEU A 156 -0.73 -4.76 -5.89
CA LEU A 156 -1.45 -3.69 -6.56
C LEU A 156 -0.63 -3.00 -7.66
N ASP A 157 0.68 -2.88 -7.48
CA ASP A 157 1.57 -2.36 -8.51
C ASP A 157 1.54 -3.28 -9.75
N TYR A 158 1.74 -4.58 -9.57
CA TYR A 158 1.67 -5.56 -10.68
C TYR A 158 0.28 -5.61 -11.34
N ASP A 159 -0.81 -5.55 -10.57
CA ASP A 159 -2.17 -5.47 -11.11
C ASP A 159 -2.39 -4.21 -11.96
N SER A 160 -1.71 -3.12 -11.64
CA SER A 160 -1.79 -1.89 -12.41
C SER A 160 -1.18 -2.00 -13.83
N PHE A 161 -0.35 -3.01 -14.08
CA PHE A 161 0.27 -3.29 -15.38
C PHE A 161 -0.36 -4.47 -16.11
N SER A 162 -0.89 -5.46 -15.38
CA SER A 162 -1.50 -6.66 -15.95
C SER A 162 -2.60 -7.18 -15.03
N PRO A 163 -3.82 -7.43 -15.52
CA PRO A 163 -4.90 -7.98 -14.69
C PRO A 163 -4.43 -9.26 -13.98
N ARG A 164 -4.61 -9.31 -12.66
CA ARG A 164 -4.18 -10.42 -11.80
C ARG A 164 -2.67 -10.68 -11.77
N GLY A 165 -1.86 -9.73 -12.25
CA GLY A 165 -0.39 -9.80 -12.14
C GLY A 165 0.08 -9.83 -10.69
N GLY A 166 -0.71 -9.30 -9.77
CA GLY A 166 -0.44 -9.23 -8.35
C GLY A 166 -0.81 -10.47 -7.53
N ASP A 167 -1.51 -11.46 -8.10
CA ASP A 167 -2.06 -12.62 -7.36
C ASP A 167 -1.02 -13.32 -6.46
N ILE A 168 0.20 -13.50 -6.94
CA ILE A 168 1.27 -14.14 -6.17
C ILE A 168 1.61 -13.38 -4.88
N TYR A 169 1.54 -12.06 -4.91
CA TYR A 169 1.82 -11.21 -3.75
C TYR A 169 0.64 -11.16 -2.79
N PHE A 170 -0.59 -11.15 -3.30
CA PHE A 170 -1.78 -11.29 -2.48
C PHE A 170 -1.83 -12.65 -1.77
N GLN A 171 -1.41 -13.73 -2.43
CA GLN A 171 -1.26 -15.04 -1.80
C GLN A 171 -0.21 -15.02 -0.67
N LYS A 172 0.93 -14.31 -0.86
CA LYS A 172 1.91 -14.11 0.21
C LYS A 172 1.32 -13.31 1.37
N ALA A 173 0.54 -12.25 1.09
CA ALA A 173 -0.17 -11.49 2.11
C ALA A 173 -1.20 -12.35 2.86
N GLN A 174 -1.94 -13.20 2.16
CA GLN A 174 -2.88 -14.16 2.77
C GLN A 174 -2.14 -15.19 3.65
N ASN A 175 -0.98 -15.66 3.22
CA ASN A 175 -0.15 -16.55 4.05
C ASN A 175 0.28 -15.85 5.36
N ILE A 176 0.60 -14.55 5.30
CA ILE A 176 0.91 -13.78 6.51
C ILE A 176 -0.31 -13.70 7.42
N VAL A 177 -1.49 -13.42 6.89
CA VAL A 177 -2.74 -13.37 7.67
C VAL A 177 -3.05 -14.72 8.33
N ASN A 178 -2.91 -15.80 7.59
CA ASN A 178 -3.20 -17.15 8.08
C ASN A 178 -2.26 -17.61 9.21
N ASN A 179 -1.02 -17.11 9.20
CA ASN A 179 0.04 -17.49 10.15
C ASN A 179 0.45 -16.29 11.05
N ALA A 180 -0.40 -15.28 11.14
CA ALA A 180 -0.10 -14.06 11.89
C ALA A 180 0.14 -14.35 13.36
N PRO A 181 0.98 -13.53 14.03
CA PRO A 181 1.17 -13.62 15.48
C PRO A 181 -0.16 -13.46 16.21
N GLU A 182 -0.37 -14.30 17.22
CA GLU A 182 -1.54 -14.24 18.11
C GLU A 182 -1.11 -13.93 19.52
N GLY A 183 -1.84 -13.04 20.20
CA GLY A 183 -1.52 -12.67 21.57
C GLY A 183 -2.36 -11.49 22.07
N ARG A 184 -2.23 -11.19 23.36
CA ARG A 184 -2.94 -10.07 23.98
C ARG A 184 -2.56 -8.75 23.32
N GLY A 185 -3.56 -8.00 22.86
CA GLY A 185 -3.37 -6.69 22.21
C GLY A 185 -3.03 -6.77 20.72
N ILE A 186 -2.88 -7.96 20.14
CA ILE A 186 -2.72 -8.15 18.70
C ILE A 186 -4.10 -8.30 18.08
N SER A 187 -4.41 -7.46 17.07
CA SER A 187 -5.70 -7.45 16.35
C SER A 187 -5.49 -7.14 14.86
N GLY A 188 -6.59 -7.14 14.09
CA GLY A 188 -6.60 -6.81 12.68
C GLY A 188 -6.22 -7.96 11.73
N TRP A 189 -5.98 -9.17 12.25
CA TRP A 189 -5.63 -10.35 11.47
C TRP A 189 -6.79 -11.33 11.26
N LYS A 190 -7.87 -11.19 12.01
CA LYS A 190 -9.01 -12.12 11.98
C LYS A 190 -10.27 -11.42 11.49
N ALA A 191 -11.18 -12.20 10.90
CA ALA A 191 -12.45 -11.69 10.38
C ALA A 191 -13.30 -10.99 11.46
N PHE A 192 -13.20 -11.41 12.71
CA PHE A 192 -13.96 -10.88 13.83
C PHE A 192 -13.30 -9.68 14.51
N ASP A 193 -12.07 -9.29 14.16
CA ASP A 193 -11.36 -8.11 14.67
C ASP A 193 -11.94 -6.79 14.13
N GLY A 194 -12.93 -6.86 13.25
CA GLY A 194 -13.57 -5.71 12.61
C GLY A 194 -13.82 -5.94 11.14
N THR A 195 -14.47 -4.99 10.48
CA THR A 195 -14.82 -5.08 9.06
C THR A 195 -13.82 -4.38 8.14
N ARG A 196 -12.83 -3.66 8.70
CA ARG A 196 -11.84 -2.84 7.98
C ARG A 196 -10.44 -3.16 8.46
N ASN A 197 -9.98 -4.38 8.19
CA ASN A 197 -8.70 -4.86 8.67
C ASN A 197 -7.92 -5.61 7.58
N ARG A 198 -6.73 -6.08 7.92
CA ARG A 198 -5.83 -6.80 7.01
C ARG A 198 -6.45 -8.10 6.47
N TYR A 199 -7.25 -8.79 7.28
CA TYR A 199 -7.95 -10.01 6.85
C TYR A 199 -8.89 -9.70 5.68
N TRP A 200 -9.79 -8.73 5.84
CA TRP A 200 -10.79 -8.42 4.82
C TRP A 200 -10.19 -7.81 3.56
N LEU A 201 -9.10 -7.05 3.68
CA LEU A 201 -8.45 -6.48 2.50
C LEU A 201 -7.90 -7.57 1.58
N VAL A 202 -7.13 -8.53 2.11
CA VAL A 202 -6.54 -9.59 1.28
C VAL A 202 -7.58 -10.62 0.86
N GLU A 203 -8.59 -10.88 1.70
CA GLU A 203 -9.72 -11.74 1.34
C GLU A 203 -10.45 -11.17 0.12
N ASN A 204 -10.74 -9.87 0.11
CA ASN A 204 -11.40 -9.23 -1.03
C ASN A 204 -10.52 -9.27 -2.30
N LEU A 205 -9.20 -9.14 -2.17
CA LEU A 205 -8.28 -9.20 -3.32
C LEU A 205 -8.16 -10.62 -3.92
N LEU A 206 -8.37 -11.66 -3.13
CA LEU A 206 -8.27 -13.04 -3.60
C LEU A 206 -9.61 -13.71 -3.88
N ASN A 207 -10.72 -13.09 -3.51
CA ASN A 207 -12.04 -13.65 -3.68
C ASN A 207 -12.46 -13.64 -5.15
N SER A 208 -12.77 -14.81 -5.69
CA SER A 208 -13.19 -14.97 -7.09
C SER A 208 -14.45 -14.17 -7.47
N ARG A 209 -15.29 -13.82 -6.50
CA ARG A 209 -16.46 -12.94 -6.73
C ARG A 209 -16.06 -11.50 -7.04
N TYR A 210 -14.84 -11.09 -6.67
CA TYR A 210 -14.36 -9.72 -6.78
C TYR A 210 -13.29 -9.55 -7.85
N THR A 211 -13.21 -10.47 -8.82
CA THR A 211 -12.24 -10.44 -9.93
C THR A 211 -12.24 -9.12 -10.70
N LEU A 212 -13.40 -8.47 -10.81
CA LEU A 212 -13.54 -7.16 -11.45
C LEU A 212 -12.64 -6.07 -10.83
N ILE A 213 -12.22 -6.23 -9.57
CA ILE A 213 -11.32 -5.28 -8.91
C ILE A 213 -9.94 -5.25 -9.59
N HIS A 214 -9.40 -6.41 -9.99
CA HIS A 214 -8.13 -6.48 -10.72
C HIS A 214 -8.21 -5.78 -12.07
N ASP A 215 -9.31 -6.01 -12.81
CA ASP A 215 -9.58 -5.33 -14.07
C ASP A 215 -9.72 -3.82 -13.86
N ALA A 216 -10.35 -3.40 -12.76
CA ALA A 216 -10.51 -1.99 -12.42
C ALA A 216 -9.15 -1.33 -12.15
N TYR A 217 -8.23 -1.96 -11.41
CA TYR A 217 -6.88 -1.44 -11.22
C TYR A 217 -6.13 -1.30 -12.55
N TYR A 218 -6.11 -2.34 -13.38
CA TYR A 218 -5.48 -2.31 -14.69
C TYR A 218 -6.09 -1.21 -15.58
N ASN A 219 -7.42 -1.16 -15.70
CA ASN A 219 -8.11 -0.20 -16.55
C ASN A 219 -7.88 1.24 -16.06
N TYR A 220 -7.92 1.47 -14.75
CA TYR A 220 -7.68 2.78 -14.16
C TYR A 220 -6.28 3.29 -14.51
N TYR A 221 -5.26 2.49 -14.26
CA TYR A 221 -3.86 2.91 -14.45
C TYR A 221 -3.42 2.78 -15.90
N ARG A 222 -3.47 1.58 -16.46
CA ARG A 222 -2.86 1.32 -17.76
C ARG A 222 -3.67 1.86 -18.92
N GLN A 223 -4.99 1.73 -18.87
CA GLN A 223 -5.86 2.20 -19.94
C GLN A 223 -6.35 3.64 -19.72
N GLY A 224 -6.38 4.12 -18.46
CA GLY A 224 -6.80 5.45 -18.09
C GLY A 224 -5.62 6.40 -17.91
N MET A 225 -4.96 6.36 -16.75
CA MET A 225 -3.92 7.32 -16.36
C MET A 225 -2.75 7.37 -17.33
N ASP A 226 -2.22 6.22 -17.75
CA ASP A 226 -1.08 6.13 -18.68
C ASP A 226 -1.42 6.63 -20.10
N LYS A 227 -2.71 6.71 -20.46
CA LYS A 227 -3.17 7.23 -21.76
C LYS A 227 -3.43 8.74 -21.78
N LEU A 228 -3.44 9.40 -20.64
CA LEU A 228 -3.68 10.84 -20.55
C LEU A 228 -2.67 11.66 -21.34
N TYR A 229 -1.42 11.21 -21.40
CA TYR A 229 -0.39 11.89 -22.21
C TYR A 229 -0.65 11.82 -23.71
N GLU A 230 -1.09 10.65 -24.20
CA GLU A 230 -1.34 10.42 -25.61
C GLU A 230 -2.65 11.10 -26.07
N ASN A 231 -3.72 10.91 -25.28
CA ASN A 231 -5.04 11.45 -25.54
C ASN A 231 -5.82 11.62 -24.23
N GLU A 232 -5.90 12.87 -23.78
CA GLU A 232 -6.57 13.22 -22.52
C GLU A 232 -8.04 12.80 -22.46
N VAL A 233 -8.78 12.94 -23.57
CA VAL A 233 -10.21 12.57 -23.64
C VAL A 233 -10.38 11.07 -23.49
N THR A 234 -9.56 10.29 -24.19
CA THR A 234 -9.60 8.82 -24.11
C THR A 234 -9.22 8.35 -22.70
N GLY A 235 -8.13 8.88 -22.13
CA GLY A 235 -7.68 8.53 -20.78
C GLY A 235 -8.75 8.83 -19.73
N ARG A 236 -9.34 10.03 -19.76
CA ARG A 236 -10.43 10.41 -18.84
C ARG A 236 -11.68 9.53 -19.02
N SER A 237 -12.04 9.19 -20.25
CA SER A 237 -13.17 8.31 -20.53
C SER A 237 -12.95 6.92 -19.94
N GLN A 238 -11.75 6.37 -20.02
CA GLN A 238 -11.42 5.07 -19.43
C GLN A 238 -11.47 5.11 -17.90
N VAL A 239 -10.98 6.19 -17.27
CA VAL A 239 -11.13 6.36 -15.82
C VAL A 239 -12.63 6.39 -15.45
N LEU A 240 -13.47 7.15 -16.18
CA LEU A 240 -14.91 7.19 -15.94
C LEU A 240 -15.58 5.81 -16.11
N ASN A 241 -15.21 5.06 -17.14
CA ASN A 241 -15.72 3.70 -17.34
C ASN A 241 -15.35 2.80 -16.16
N THR A 242 -14.12 2.90 -15.66
CA THR A 242 -13.67 2.15 -14.48
C THR A 242 -14.49 2.52 -13.24
N LEU A 243 -14.75 3.82 -13.02
CA LEU A 243 -15.60 4.25 -11.90
C LEU A 243 -17.04 3.74 -12.01
N SER A 244 -17.57 3.66 -13.23
CA SER A 244 -18.90 3.09 -13.49
C SER A 244 -18.94 1.60 -13.17
N LEU A 245 -17.89 0.84 -13.54
CA LEU A 245 -17.74 -0.57 -13.16
C LEU A 245 -17.68 -0.75 -11.65
N LEU A 246 -16.89 0.08 -10.95
CA LEU A 246 -16.78 0.04 -9.49
C LEU A 246 -18.09 0.43 -8.80
N ASN A 247 -18.90 1.34 -9.39
CA ASN A 247 -20.21 1.67 -8.88
C ASN A 247 -21.19 0.48 -8.98
N ASN A 248 -21.21 -0.21 -10.12
CA ASN A 248 -22.03 -1.42 -10.28
C ASN A 248 -21.59 -2.51 -9.30
N PHE A 249 -20.28 -2.71 -9.15
CA PHE A 249 -19.73 -3.62 -8.16
C PHE A 249 -20.20 -3.28 -6.73
N ASN A 250 -20.23 -1.99 -6.36
CA ASN A 250 -20.72 -1.55 -5.05
C ASN A 250 -22.21 -1.79 -4.83
N GLN A 251 -23.03 -1.74 -5.90
CA GLN A 251 -24.45 -2.07 -5.81
C GLN A 251 -24.66 -3.55 -5.45
N ASP A 252 -23.86 -4.43 -6.06
CA ASP A 252 -23.92 -5.88 -5.83
C ASP A 252 -23.22 -6.30 -4.54
N ASN A 253 -22.19 -5.55 -4.11
CA ASN A 253 -21.32 -5.87 -2.97
C ASN A 253 -21.08 -4.61 -2.11
N PRO A 254 -22.10 -4.11 -1.38
CA PRO A 254 -21.98 -2.86 -0.65
C PRO A 254 -21.00 -2.96 0.52
N ASN A 255 -20.30 -1.85 0.79
CA ASN A 255 -19.39 -1.68 1.93
C ASN A 255 -18.17 -2.63 1.96
N THR A 256 -17.73 -3.15 0.82
CA THR A 256 -16.52 -3.97 0.76
C THR A 256 -15.28 -3.16 1.15
N MET A 257 -14.36 -3.81 1.87
CA MET A 257 -13.10 -3.20 2.32
C MET A 257 -12.29 -2.67 1.14
N ILE A 258 -12.23 -3.42 0.03
CA ILE A 258 -11.41 -3.06 -1.13
C ILE A 258 -11.88 -1.77 -1.82
N LEU A 259 -13.18 -1.51 -1.88
CA LEU A 259 -13.68 -0.25 -2.45
C LEU A 259 -13.33 0.95 -1.58
N GLN A 260 -13.46 0.82 -0.26
CA GLN A 260 -13.06 1.87 0.67
C GLN A 260 -11.56 2.16 0.57
N PHE A 261 -10.77 1.11 0.49
CA PHE A 261 -9.31 1.18 0.31
C PHE A 261 -8.94 1.91 -1.00
N PHE A 262 -9.57 1.54 -2.11
CA PHE A 262 -9.37 2.19 -3.41
C PHE A 262 -9.71 3.69 -3.35
N PHE A 263 -10.90 4.04 -2.90
CA PHE A 263 -11.35 5.45 -2.89
C PHE A 263 -10.58 6.31 -1.89
N GLN A 264 -10.16 5.77 -0.75
CA GLN A 264 -9.31 6.51 0.19
C GLN A 264 -7.99 6.92 -0.47
N GLY A 265 -7.41 6.07 -1.31
CA GLY A 265 -6.22 6.39 -2.08
C GLY A 265 -6.47 7.36 -3.25
N LYS A 266 -7.66 7.34 -3.87
CA LYS A 266 -7.93 7.98 -5.15
C LYS A 266 -8.74 9.28 -5.09
N THR A 267 -9.42 9.58 -3.99
CA THR A 267 -10.35 10.73 -3.93
C THR A 267 -9.73 12.04 -4.40
N GLN A 268 -8.53 12.38 -3.94
CA GLN A 268 -7.88 13.64 -4.30
C GLN A 268 -7.43 13.68 -5.77
N GLU A 269 -6.97 12.56 -6.30
CA GLU A 269 -6.59 12.43 -7.70
C GLU A 269 -7.81 12.60 -8.61
N LEU A 270 -8.92 11.92 -8.29
CA LEU A 270 -10.17 12.01 -9.05
C LEU A 270 -10.74 13.43 -9.04
N ILE A 271 -10.74 14.11 -7.90
CA ILE A 271 -11.16 15.51 -7.81
C ILE A 271 -10.33 16.38 -8.75
N LYS A 272 -9.00 16.25 -8.73
CA LYS A 272 -8.12 17.03 -9.61
C LYS A 272 -8.32 16.68 -11.08
N LEU A 273 -8.43 15.40 -11.41
CA LEU A 273 -8.59 14.93 -12.78
C LEU A 273 -9.86 15.49 -13.45
N PHE A 274 -10.95 15.63 -12.68
CA PHE A 274 -12.23 16.05 -13.21
C PHE A 274 -12.60 17.51 -12.88
N SER A 275 -11.90 18.20 -12.00
CA SER A 275 -12.16 19.63 -11.72
C SER A 275 -11.82 20.55 -12.88
N VAL A 276 -10.82 20.22 -13.69
CA VAL A 276 -10.41 21.00 -14.85
C VAL A 276 -11.35 20.82 -16.05
N SER A 277 -12.17 19.77 -16.09
CA SER A 277 -13.04 19.47 -17.24
C SER A 277 -14.32 20.34 -17.31
N ASN A 278 -14.62 21.13 -16.29
CA ASN A 278 -15.85 21.94 -16.27
C ASN A 278 -15.89 23.09 -17.31
N ALA A 279 -14.76 23.42 -17.96
CA ALA A 279 -14.70 24.51 -18.92
C ALA A 279 -14.86 24.04 -20.40
N VAL A 280 -14.60 22.77 -20.72
CA VAL A 280 -14.48 22.32 -22.14
C VAL A 280 -15.38 21.14 -22.51
N THR A 281 -15.89 20.34 -21.58
CA THR A 281 -16.56 19.06 -21.86
C THR A 281 -18.03 18.98 -21.43
N CYS A 282 -18.66 20.10 -21.09
CA CYS A 282 -20.11 20.12 -20.80
C CYS A 282 -21.02 19.85 -22.01
N ASP A 283 -20.45 19.75 -23.21
CA ASP A 283 -21.22 19.59 -24.45
C ASP A 283 -21.33 18.16 -25.00
N VAL A 284 -20.71 17.17 -24.34
CA VAL A 284 -20.73 15.78 -24.80
C VAL A 284 -21.66 14.94 -23.91
N THR A 285 -22.89 14.82 -24.36
CA THR A 285 -23.96 13.85 -24.02
C THR A 285 -24.40 13.74 -22.54
N SER A 286 -25.72 13.50 -22.35
CA SER A 286 -26.43 13.34 -21.07
C SER A 286 -25.85 12.28 -20.09
N VAL A 287 -25.00 11.41 -20.56
CA VAL A 287 -24.30 10.38 -19.78
C VAL A 287 -23.17 10.99 -18.91
N THR A 288 -22.44 11.98 -19.44
CA THR A 288 -21.31 12.61 -18.73
C THR A 288 -21.77 13.48 -17.55
N LYS A 289 -22.92 14.12 -17.66
CA LYS A 289 -23.49 14.92 -16.55
C LYS A 289 -23.92 14.05 -15.37
N ARG A 290 -24.49 12.88 -15.64
CA ARG A 290 -24.83 11.90 -14.58
C ARG A 290 -23.57 11.32 -13.92
N SER A 291 -22.52 11.03 -14.70
CA SER A 291 -21.25 10.50 -14.17
C SER A 291 -20.50 11.53 -13.30
N CYS A 292 -20.51 12.83 -13.65
CA CYS A 292 -19.92 13.88 -12.78
C CYS A 292 -20.69 14.05 -11.46
N ILE A 293 -22.03 13.94 -11.49
CA ILE A 293 -22.86 13.96 -10.28
C ILE A 293 -22.58 12.71 -9.43
N TYR A 294 -22.34 11.56 -10.05
CA TYR A 294 -21.98 10.32 -9.36
C TYR A 294 -20.58 10.41 -8.69
N ILE A 295 -19.61 11.01 -9.34
CA ILE A 295 -18.26 11.22 -8.75
C ILE A 295 -18.35 12.17 -7.54
N LEU A 296 -19.16 13.21 -7.62
CA LEU A 296 -19.47 14.10 -6.49
C LEU A 296 -20.22 13.36 -5.37
N SER A 297 -21.15 12.45 -5.70
CA SER A 297 -21.85 11.63 -4.73
C SER A 297 -20.93 10.57 -4.08
N LEU A 298 -20.00 9.99 -4.83
CA LEU A 298 -18.97 9.08 -4.30
C LEU A 298 -17.97 9.82 -3.41
N SER A 299 -17.61 11.07 -3.74
CA SER A 299 -16.77 11.90 -2.86
C SER A 299 -17.52 12.34 -1.59
N VAL A 300 -18.83 12.51 -1.66
CA VAL A 300 -19.72 12.74 -0.51
C VAL A 300 -19.87 11.47 0.32
N LEU A 301 -19.97 10.30 -0.31
CA LEU A 301 -19.96 8.99 0.39
C LEU A 301 -18.61 8.74 1.09
N ALA A 302 -17.50 9.06 0.45
CA ALA A 302 -16.17 8.98 1.07
C ALA A 302 -16.03 9.97 2.25
N LYS A 303 -16.61 11.17 2.16
CA LYS A 303 -16.68 12.12 3.28
C LYS A 303 -17.62 11.66 4.39
N ALA A 304 -18.78 11.08 4.06
CA ALA A 304 -19.71 10.52 5.04
C ALA A 304 -19.09 9.35 5.82
N VAL A 305 -18.27 8.53 5.17
CA VAL A 305 -17.48 7.47 5.80
C VAL A 305 -16.41 8.04 6.76
N HIS A 306 -15.84 9.19 6.44
CA HIS A 306 -14.90 9.87 7.35
C HIS A 306 -15.57 10.52 8.56
N PHE A 307 -16.81 11.00 8.42
CA PHE A 307 -17.54 11.64 9.52
C PHE A 307 -18.11 10.65 10.55
N SER A 308 -18.33 9.39 10.16
CA SER A 308 -18.80 8.34 11.10
C SER A 308 -17.68 7.71 11.94
N ALA A 309 -16.43 8.12 11.74
CA ALA A 309 -15.26 7.62 12.47
C ALA A 309 -14.73 8.61 13.54
N SER A 310 -15.43 9.73 13.79
CA SER A 310 -15.11 10.59 14.93
C SER A 310 -15.85 10.07 16.17
N PRO A 311 -15.16 9.61 17.20
CA PRO A 311 -15.80 9.30 18.48
C PRO A 311 -16.27 10.61 19.12
N LEU A 312 -17.51 10.62 19.62
CA LEU A 312 -18.00 11.55 20.62
C LEU A 312 -17.25 11.34 21.95
#